data_266158fe900165d4a25eb5549c8deacd
#
_entry.id   266158fe900165d4a25eb5549c8deacd
#
_cell.length_a   1.000
_cell.length_b   1.000
_cell.length_c   1.000
_cell.angle_alpha   90.00
_cell.angle_beta   90.00
_cell.angle_gamma   90.00
#
_symmetry.space_group_name_H-M   'P 1'
#
loop_
_entity.id
_entity.type
_entity.pdbx_description
1 polymer ?
#
loop_
_entity_poly.entity_id
_entity_poly.type
_entity_poly.pdbx_seq_one_letter_code
_entity_poly.pdbx_strand_id
1 'polypeptide(L)'
;MLGKILSLFASVILLVGCSSNAPDIRAICLRDDIGNYVIKWETDPVMEGIVKMTVSDNPDLFTNESPIIYANIKDGVATYITNDNISRKYFRLSFNDKYPRIIGARSAVMDSVQNFRDLGGYTSTNGKTVKWGKVFRSGELSSLSEWDSIRLDNLGIKTIIDLRTNQETLTAPIKYTKANILQIPISVGKIADAPQRVIEGRMRKGDAGVYMEDEYLQFVTDNTDQFAKVLEQFQNEDNYPILISCSYGKDRTGFLTAMLLAALDIPRDAIMEDYLTSNQY
;
A
#
# COMPACT_ATOMS: atom_id res chain seq x y z
N MET A 1 -53.01 -65.03 -11.14
CA MET A 1 -51.56 -64.84 -11.27
C MET A 1 -51.23 -63.48 -10.74
N LEU A 2 -50.59 -63.44 -9.60
CA LEU A 2 -50.25 -62.20 -8.88
C LEU A 2 -49.05 -61.50 -9.51
N GLY A 3 -49.22 -60.28 -9.99
CA GLY A 3 -48.13 -59.41 -10.40
C GLY A 3 -47.72 -58.44 -9.25
N LYS A 4 -46.50 -58.62 -8.75
CA LYS A 4 -45.94 -57.80 -7.69
C LYS A 4 -45.62 -56.41 -8.23
N ILE A 5 -46.26 -55.39 -7.65
CA ILE A 5 -45.88 -53.97 -7.85
C ILE A 5 -44.73 -53.67 -6.91
N LEU A 6 -43.56 -53.45 -7.48
CA LEU A 6 -42.38 -53.06 -6.75
C LEU A 6 -42.36 -51.50 -6.68
N SER A 7 -42.66 -50.95 -5.51
CA SER A 7 -42.62 -49.51 -5.23
C SER A 7 -41.18 -49.11 -5.02
N LEU A 8 -40.61 -48.33 -5.98
CA LEU A 8 -39.28 -47.74 -5.89
C LEU A 8 -39.39 -46.40 -5.15
N PHE A 9 -39.08 -46.40 -3.87
CA PHE A 9 -38.86 -45.15 -3.11
C PHE A 9 -37.54 -44.55 -3.56
N ALA A 10 -37.58 -43.53 -4.41
CA ALA A 10 -36.43 -42.69 -4.71
C ALA A 10 -36.25 -41.71 -3.56
N SER A 11 -35.32 -42.00 -2.68
CA SER A 11 -34.87 -41.04 -1.68
C SER A 11 -34.07 -39.91 -2.36
N VAL A 12 -34.72 -38.77 -2.56
CA VAL A 12 -34.05 -37.53 -2.96
C VAL A 12 -33.23 -37.06 -1.77
N ILE A 13 -31.94 -37.37 -1.76
CA ILE A 13 -30.97 -36.75 -0.85
C ILE A 13 -30.76 -35.33 -1.33
N LEU A 14 -31.44 -34.38 -0.69
CA LEU A 14 -31.13 -32.97 -0.81
C LEU A 14 -29.73 -32.77 -0.19
N LEU A 15 -28.69 -32.77 -1.02
CA LEU A 15 -27.40 -32.24 -0.69
C LEU A 15 -27.58 -30.73 -0.52
N VAL A 16 -27.88 -30.30 0.68
CA VAL A 16 -27.68 -28.92 1.09
C VAL A 16 -26.17 -28.72 1.11
N GLY A 17 -25.63 -28.29 -0.02
CA GLY A 17 -24.28 -27.79 -0.07
C GLY A 17 -24.22 -26.54 0.80
N CYS A 18 -23.79 -26.67 2.04
CA CYS A 18 -23.26 -25.55 2.78
C CYS A 18 -22.00 -25.07 2.05
N SER A 19 -22.17 -24.15 1.10
CA SER A 19 -21.06 -23.32 0.69
C SER A 19 -20.73 -22.43 1.90
N SER A 20 -19.82 -22.88 2.73
CA SER A 20 -19.23 -22.04 3.77
C SER A 20 -18.36 -21.02 3.07
N ASN A 21 -18.97 -19.98 2.50
CA ASN A 21 -18.22 -18.83 2.06
C ASN A 21 -17.50 -18.29 3.30
N ALA A 22 -16.18 -18.24 3.23
CA ALA A 22 -15.40 -17.60 4.27
C ALA A 22 -15.91 -16.15 4.43
N PRO A 23 -16.03 -15.65 5.67
CA PRO A 23 -16.51 -14.29 5.89
C PRO A 23 -15.57 -13.29 5.20
N ASP A 24 -16.16 -12.26 4.58
CA ASP A 24 -15.39 -11.08 4.17
C ASP A 24 -14.97 -10.33 5.44
N ILE A 25 -13.66 -10.21 5.66
CA ILE A 25 -13.08 -9.53 6.81
C ILE A 25 -12.21 -8.40 6.26
N ARG A 26 -12.66 -7.18 6.47
CA ARG A 26 -11.93 -5.96 6.14
C ARG A 26 -11.29 -5.42 7.41
N ALA A 27 -9.99 -5.15 7.37
CA ALA A 27 -9.27 -4.62 8.50
C ALA A 27 -8.29 -3.54 8.06
N ILE A 28 -8.24 -2.45 8.82
CA ILE A 28 -7.32 -1.34 8.61
C ILE A 28 -6.55 -1.06 9.88
N CYS A 29 -5.35 -0.53 9.73
CA CYS A 29 -4.51 -0.08 10.81
C CYS A 29 -4.12 1.37 10.56
N LEU A 30 -4.36 2.23 11.53
CA LEU A 30 -3.97 3.63 11.53
C LEU A 30 -2.91 3.83 12.61
N ARG A 31 -1.96 4.71 12.38
CA ARG A 31 -1.00 5.16 13.38
C ARG A 31 -1.28 6.63 13.69
N ASP A 32 -1.40 6.96 14.97
CA ASP A 32 -1.60 8.35 15.39
C ASP A 32 -0.26 9.11 15.47
N ASP A 33 -0.34 10.43 15.71
CA ASP A 33 0.81 11.33 15.72
C ASP A 33 1.80 11.05 16.88
N ILE A 34 1.34 10.35 17.92
CA ILE A 34 2.17 9.96 19.08
C ILE A 34 2.70 8.53 18.97
N GLY A 35 2.39 7.83 17.87
CA GLY A 35 2.94 6.52 17.55
C GLY A 35 2.09 5.32 17.94
N ASN A 36 0.90 5.50 18.55
CA ASN A 36 0.00 4.41 18.84
C ASN A 36 -0.73 3.92 17.58
N TYR A 37 -1.24 2.69 17.65
CA TYR A 37 -1.96 2.08 16.56
C TYR A 37 -3.42 1.85 16.91
N VAL A 38 -4.32 2.27 16.02
CA VAL A 38 -5.75 2.01 16.06
C VAL A 38 -6.09 1.01 14.97
N ILE A 39 -6.51 -0.17 15.35
CA ILE A 39 -6.87 -1.25 14.45
C ILE A 39 -8.39 -1.32 14.40
N LYS A 40 -8.97 -1.27 13.21
CA LYS A 40 -10.42 -1.38 12.98
C LYS A 40 -10.71 -2.53 12.05
N TRP A 41 -11.85 -3.19 12.24
CA TRP A 41 -12.31 -4.26 11.37
C TRP A 41 -13.82 -4.30 11.24
N GLU A 42 -14.26 -4.86 10.13
CA GLU A 42 -15.66 -5.19 9.83
C GLU A 42 -15.71 -6.62 9.26
N THR A 43 -16.83 -7.30 9.49
CA THR A 43 -17.04 -8.65 8.98
C THR A 43 -18.40 -8.76 8.30
N ASP A 44 -18.46 -9.43 7.15
CA ASP A 44 -19.67 -9.74 6.44
C ASP A 44 -19.71 -11.26 6.12
N PRO A 45 -20.68 -12.02 6.64
CA PRO A 45 -21.69 -11.63 7.65
C PRO A 45 -21.06 -11.22 9.00
N VAL A 46 -21.83 -10.49 9.78
CA VAL A 46 -21.41 -10.10 11.15
C VAL A 46 -21.02 -11.33 11.95
N MET A 47 -19.80 -11.34 12.47
CA MET A 47 -19.27 -12.45 13.26
C MET A 47 -19.35 -12.15 14.77
N GLU A 48 -19.61 -13.18 15.54
CA GLU A 48 -19.41 -13.17 17.00
C GLU A 48 -18.12 -13.91 17.37
N GLY A 49 -17.64 -13.68 18.58
CA GLY A 49 -16.45 -14.34 19.12
C GLY A 49 -15.29 -13.37 19.38
N ILE A 50 -14.08 -13.90 19.35
CA ILE A 50 -12.86 -13.19 19.78
C ILE A 50 -11.92 -13.02 18.61
N VAL A 51 -11.36 -11.81 18.48
CA VAL A 51 -10.15 -11.56 17.70
C VAL A 51 -8.95 -11.54 18.65
N LYS A 52 -7.95 -12.33 18.31
CA LYS A 52 -6.63 -12.34 18.97
C LYS A 52 -5.66 -11.56 18.12
N MET A 53 -4.86 -10.70 18.74
CA MET A 53 -3.90 -9.86 18.05
C MET A 53 -2.49 -10.12 18.55
N THR A 54 -1.57 -10.39 17.63
CA THR A 54 -0.14 -10.52 17.87
C THR A 54 0.57 -9.36 17.16
N VAL A 55 1.63 -8.80 17.74
CA VAL A 55 2.43 -7.70 17.17
C VAL A 55 3.81 -8.20 16.75
N SER A 56 4.36 -7.63 15.68
CA SER A 56 5.74 -7.88 15.23
C SER A 56 6.30 -6.64 14.52
N ASP A 57 7.61 -6.48 14.56
CA ASP A 57 8.33 -5.47 13.77
C ASP A 57 8.59 -5.97 12.32
N ASN A 58 8.35 -7.25 12.06
CA ASN A 58 8.51 -7.86 10.74
C ASN A 58 7.20 -8.50 10.28
N PRO A 59 6.63 -8.09 9.12
CA PRO A 59 5.35 -8.59 8.62
C PRO A 59 5.37 -10.08 8.24
N ASP A 60 6.55 -10.65 8.03
CA ASP A 60 6.73 -12.06 7.65
C ASP A 60 6.98 -12.96 8.88
N LEU A 61 7.18 -12.39 10.08
CA LEU A 61 7.58 -13.12 11.29
C LEU A 61 6.63 -12.83 12.46
N PHE A 62 5.68 -13.73 12.69
CA PHE A 62 4.80 -13.76 13.87
C PHE A 62 5.00 -15.06 14.67
N THR A 63 6.21 -15.58 14.69
CA THR A 63 6.52 -16.86 15.29
C THR A 63 6.59 -16.77 16.81
N ASN A 64 5.82 -17.66 17.47
CA ASN A 64 5.85 -17.94 18.91
C ASN A 64 5.45 -16.81 19.86
N GLU A 65 4.90 -15.72 19.39
CA GLU A 65 4.41 -14.65 20.27
C GLU A 65 2.99 -14.95 20.73
N SER A 66 2.77 -14.86 22.04
CA SER A 66 1.42 -14.91 22.59
C SER A 66 0.64 -13.67 22.13
N PRO A 67 -0.67 -13.79 21.89
CA PRO A 67 -1.50 -12.64 21.62
C PRO A 67 -1.40 -11.61 22.75
N ILE A 68 -1.23 -10.35 22.37
CA ILE A 68 -1.10 -9.22 23.30
C ILE A 68 -2.44 -8.54 23.58
N ILE A 69 -3.42 -8.71 22.67
CA ILE A 69 -4.76 -8.14 22.78
C ILE A 69 -5.78 -9.22 22.44
N TYR A 70 -6.87 -9.24 23.23
CA TYR A 70 -8.08 -10.01 22.99
C TYR A 70 -9.24 -9.03 22.97
N ALA A 71 -10.01 -9.00 21.89
CA ALA A 71 -11.19 -8.14 21.75
C ALA A 71 -12.37 -8.93 21.19
N ASN A 72 -13.62 -8.49 21.49
CA ASN A 72 -14.75 -9.09 20.80
C ASN A 72 -14.77 -8.66 19.35
N ILE A 73 -15.10 -9.56 18.43
CA ILE A 73 -15.18 -9.25 17.00
C ILE A 73 -16.15 -8.11 16.73
N LYS A 74 -17.30 -8.13 17.43
CA LYS A 74 -18.35 -7.10 17.29
C LYS A 74 -17.94 -5.69 17.72
N ASP A 75 -16.87 -5.55 18.52
CA ASP A 75 -16.40 -4.25 18.97
C ASP A 75 -15.76 -3.45 17.82
N GLY A 76 -15.32 -4.12 16.78
CA GLY A 76 -14.83 -3.52 15.53
C GLY A 76 -13.53 -2.72 15.67
N VAL A 77 -12.93 -2.66 16.86
CA VAL A 77 -11.77 -1.83 17.14
C VAL A 77 -10.91 -2.38 18.27
N ALA A 78 -9.59 -2.16 18.14
CA ALA A 78 -8.62 -2.32 19.22
C ALA A 78 -7.53 -1.27 19.10
N THR A 79 -6.87 -0.96 20.21
CA THR A 79 -5.77 0.02 20.24
C THR A 79 -4.53 -0.65 20.81
N TYR A 80 -3.39 -0.46 20.16
CA TYR A 80 -2.08 -0.83 20.66
C TYR A 80 -1.28 0.43 21.02
N ILE A 81 -1.01 0.58 22.31
CA ILE A 81 -0.25 1.71 22.85
C ILE A 81 1.21 1.32 22.92
N THR A 82 2.10 2.18 22.44
CA THR A 82 3.54 1.96 22.44
C THR A 82 4.30 3.28 22.61
N ASN A 83 5.44 3.20 23.27
CA ASN A 83 6.40 4.31 23.35
C ASN A 83 7.42 4.28 22.19
N ASP A 84 7.38 3.27 21.34
CA ASP A 84 8.24 3.14 20.16
C ASP A 84 7.61 3.87 18.98
N ASN A 85 8.08 5.08 18.71
CA ASN A 85 7.67 5.90 17.58
C ASN A 85 8.63 5.80 16.37
N ILE A 86 9.62 4.92 16.43
CA ILE A 86 10.61 4.68 15.38
C ILE A 86 10.25 3.44 14.59
N SER A 87 10.17 2.28 15.26
CA SER A 87 9.92 1.00 14.61
C SER A 87 8.47 0.90 14.15
N ARG A 88 8.30 0.36 12.97
CA ARG A 88 6.98 0.08 12.44
C ARG A 88 6.47 -1.23 12.98
N LYS A 89 5.20 -1.25 13.43
CA LYS A 89 4.55 -2.46 13.92
C LYS A 89 3.58 -3.01 12.89
N TYR A 90 3.53 -4.33 12.82
CA TYR A 90 2.56 -5.11 12.05
C TYR A 90 1.75 -5.97 13.01
N PHE A 91 0.52 -6.25 12.66
CA PHE A 91 -0.42 -6.97 13.51
C PHE A 91 -0.97 -8.18 12.76
N ARG A 92 -0.90 -9.33 13.40
CA ARG A 92 -1.63 -10.52 12.97
C ARG A 92 -2.90 -10.63 13.80
N LEU A 93 -4.04 -10.41 13.13
CA LEU A 93 -5.37 -10.62 13.69
C LEU A 93 -5.79 -12.06 13.40
N SER A 94 -6.32 -12.77 14.40
CA SER A 94 -6.88 -14.10 14.24
C SER A 94 -8.32 -14.11 14.75
N PHE A 95 -9.27 -14.10 13.82
CA PHE A 95 -10.69 -14.12 14.11
C PHE A 95 -11.14 -15.56 14.41
N ASN A 96 -11.56 -15.83 15.65
CA ASN A 96 -11.95 -17.16 16.14
C ASN A 96 -10.89 -18.26 15.85
N ASP A 97 -9.62 -17.93 15.91
CA ASP A 97 -8.48 -18.81 15.58
C ASP A 97 -8.51 -19.42 14.17
N LYS A 98 -9.38 -18.93 13.30
CA LYS A 98 -9.64 -19.53 11.98
C LYS A 98 -9.28 -18.62 10.79
N TYR A 99 -9.50 -17.31 10.94
CA TYR A 99 -9.35 -16.37 9.82
C TYR A 99 -8.26 -15.35 10.14
N PRO A 100 -7.00 -15.63 9.72
CA PRO A 100 -5.90 -14.69 9.97
C PRO A 100 -5.92 -13.52 8.97
N ARG A 101 -5.49 -12.34 9.45
CA ARG A 101 -5.20 -11.16 8.64
C ARG A 101 -3.91 -10.52 9.15
N ILE A 102 -3.02 -10.15 8.24
CA ILE A 102 -1.82 -9.37 8.58
C ILE A 102 -2.03 -7.97 8.07
N ILE A 103 -1.91 -7.00 8.97
CA ILE A 103 -2.10 -5.59 8.66
C ILE A 103 -0.99 -4.74 9.26
N GLY A 104 -0.80 -3.54 8.70
CA GLY A 104 0.09 -2.51 9.22
C GLY A 104 -0.49 -1.13 8.91
N ALA A 105 -0.02 -0.11 9.60
CA ALA A 105 -0.36 1.26 9.22
C ALA A 105 0.26 1.58 7.86
N ARG A 106 -0.54 2.02 6.91
CA ARG A 106 -0.05 2.33 5.54
C ARG A 106 0.90 3.50 5.55
N SER A 107 0.53 4.60 6.19
CA SER A 107 1.40 5.76 6.37
C SER A 107 2.46 5.47 7.43
N ALA A 108 3.68 5.92 7.18
CA ALA A 108 4.69 6.05 8.19
C ALA A 108 4.83 7.54 8.55
N VAL A 109 4.95 7.83 9.84
CA VAL A 109 5.22 9.19 10.31
C VAL A 109 6.62 9.56 9.84
N MET A 110 6.74 10.62 9.03
CA MET A 110 7.99 11.23 8.61
C MET A 110 7.95 12.71 8.96
N ASP A 111 9.10 13.28 9.33
CA ASP A 111 9.16 14.68 9.75
C ASP A 111 9.20 15.62 8.54
N SER A 112 9.93 15.23 7.49
CA SER A 112 10.18 16.08 6.32
C SER A 112 9.89 15.41 4.97
N VAL A 113 9.55 14.13 4.95
CA VAL A 113 9.24 13.39 3.71
C VAL A 113 7.74 13.33 3.49
N GLN A 114 7.26 14.03 2.48
CA GLN A 114 5.84 14.03 2.14
C GLN A 114 5.39 12.71 1.51
N ASN A 115 4.11 12.38 1.69
CA ASN A 115 3.42 11.31 0.98
C ASN A 115 4.06 9.92 1.16
N PHE A 116 4.76 9.69 2.29
CA PHE A 116 5.45 8.43 2.56
C PHE A 116 4.46 7.35 3.01
N ARG A 117 4.40 6.25 2.27
CA ARG A 117 3.55 5.10 2.61
C ARG A 117 4.00 3.79 1.98
N ASP A 118 3.56 2.69 2.60
CA ASP A 118 3.72 1.32 2.13
C ASP A 118 2.60 0.94 1.15
N LEU A 119 2.94 0.21 0.11
CA LEU A 119 1.99 -0.35 -0.86
C LEU A 119 1.47 -1.75 -0.47
N GLY A 120 1.86 -2.28 0.69
CA GLY A 120 1.37 -3.55 1.20
C GLY A 120 -0.12 -3.55 1.54
N GLY A 121 -0.70 -4.74 1.67
CA GLY A 121 -2.07 -4.93 2.14
C GLY A 121 -3.17 -4.77 1.07
N TYR A 122 -2.87 -4.39 -0.16
CA TYR A 122 -3.87 -4.44 -1.25
C TYR A 122 -4.14 -5.88 -1.65
N THR A 123 -5.42 -6.21 -1.82
CA THR A 123 -5.84 -7.56 -2.22
C THR A 123 -6.23 -7.58 -3.70
N SER A 124 -5.62 -8.50 -4.43
CA SER A 124 -5.90 -8.73 -5.85
C SER A 124 -7.23 -9.46 -6.08
N THR A 125 -7.73 -9.43 -7.30
CA THR A 125 -9.00 -10.10 -7.68
C THR A 125 -8.97 -11.61 -7.43
N ASN A 126 -7.77 -12.22 -7.43
CA ASN A 126 -7.56 -13.63 -7.12
C ASN A 126 -7.30 -13.93 -5.62
N GLY A 127 -7.50 -12.95 -4.74
CA GLY A 127 -7.40 -13.08 -3.28
C GLY A 127 -5.98 -13.07 -2.71
N LYS A 128 -4.94 -12.83 -3.52
CA LYS A 128 -3.58 -12.63 -3.03
C LYS A 128 -3.41 -11.21 -2.49
N THR A 129 -2.58 -11.04 -1.48
CA THR A 129 -2.32 -9.73 -0.86
C THR A 129 -0.89 -9.27 -1.16
N VAL A 130 -0.74 -8.01 -1.52
CA VAL A 130 0.57 -7.38 -1.66
C VAL A 130 1.29 -7.42 -0.30
N LYS A 131 2.50 -7.93 -0.28
CA LYS A 131 3.27 -8.07 0.96
C LYS A 131 3.60 -6.71 1.56
N TRP A 132 3.41 -6.58 2.86
CA TRP A 132 3.81 -5.42 3.64
C TRP A 132 5.34 -5.27 3.69
N GLY A 133 5.82 -4.03 3.77
CA GLY A 133 7.24 -3.75 3.99
C GLY A 133 8.13 -4.05 2.78
N LYS A 134 7.59 -4.23 1.58
CA LYS A 134 8.36 -4.53 0.37
C LYS A 134 8.48 -3.36 -0.58
N VAL A 135 7.42 -2.58 -0.76
CA VAL A 135 7.41 -1.44 -1.67
C VAL A 135 6.81 -0.24 -0.95
N PHE A 136 7.54 0.86 -0.99
CA PHE A 136 7.16 2.15 -0.43
C PHE A 136 7.12 3.21 -1.51
N ARG A 137 6.37 4.28 -1.26
CA ARG A 137 6.36 5.47 -2.12
C ARG A 137 6.49 6.73 -1.28
N SER A 138 7.12 7.78 -1.86
CA SER A 138 7.29 9.07 -1.18
C SER A 138 7.50 10.23 -2.15
N GLY A 139 7.47 11.44 -1.61
CA GLY A 139 8.09 12.62 -2.18
C GLY A 139 9.62 12.56 -2.10
N GLU A 140 10.28 13.67 -2.37
CA GLU A 140 11.74 13.75 -2.41
C GLU A 140 12.39 13.53 -1.04
N LEU A 141 13.66 13.11 -1.08
CA LEU A 141 14.45 12.75 0.10
C LEU A 141 15.66 13.70 0.30
N SER A 142 15.56 14.92 -0.23
CA SER A 142 16.65 15.91 -0.15
C SER A 142 16.78 16.59 1.20
N SER A 143 15.69 16.60 1.99
CA SER A 143 15.60 17.33 3.26
C SER A 143 15.33 16.42 4.46
N LEU A 144 15.88 15.19 4.44
CA LEU A 144 15.70 14.22 5.51
C LEU A 144 16.16 14.78 6.86
N SER A 145 15.31 14.66 7.88
CA SER A 145 15.70 14.81 9.27
C SER A 145 16.56 13.63 9.73
N GLU A 146 17.21 13.75 10.88
CA GLU A 146 17.91 12.63 11.51
C GLU A 146 16.93 11.48 11.83
N TRP A 147 15.73 11.81 12.32
CA TRP A 147 14.69 10.85 12.62
C TRP A 147 14.15 10.14 11.37
N ASP A 148 13.99 10.86 10.26
CA ASP A 148 13.60 10.25 8.99
C ASP A 148 14.64 9.22 8.53
N SER A 149 15.93 9.55 8.67
CA SER A 149 17.02 8.63 8.34
C SER A 149 16.99 7.37 9.21
N ILE A 150 16.75 7.52 10.52
CA ILE A 150 16.62 6.38 11.45
C ILE A 150 15.40 5.52 11.08
N ARG A 151 14.28 6.14 10.71
CA ARG A 151 13.07 5.40 10.29
C ARG A 151 13.29 4.64 8.98
N LEU A 152 13.97 5.25 7.99
CA LEU A 152 14.34 4.56 6.75
C LEU A 152 15.29 3.38 7.02
N ASP A 153 16.21 3.52 7.95
CA ASP A 153 17.10 2.43 8.39
C ASP A 153 16.29 1.26 8.98
N ASN A 154 15.33 1.55 9.85
CA ASN A 154 14.45 0.54 10.44
C ASN A 154 13.57 -0.17 9.40
N LEU A 155 13.18 0.52 8.34
CA LEU A 155 12.44 -0.09 7.21
C LEU A 155 13.36 -0.96 6.34
N GLY A 156 14.68 -0.84 6.50
CA GLY A 156 15.67 -1.61 5.78
C GLY A 156 15.66 -1.34 4.27
N ILE A 157 15.34 -0.10 3.85
CA ILE A 157 15.26 0.26 2.42
C ILE A 157 16.60 -0.06 1.75
N LYS A 158 16.58 -0.95 0.76
CA LYS A 158 17.77 -1.33 -0.01
C LYS A 158 17.93 -0.53 -1.29
N THR A 159 16.82 -0.19 -1.94
CA THR A 159 16.83 0.49 -3.23
C THR A 159 15.89 1.67 -3.22
N ILE A 160 16.35 2.82 -3.67
CA ILE A 160 15.54 4.01 -3.94
C ILE A 160 15.51 4.19 -5.45
N ILE A 161 14.31 4.17 -6.03
CA ILE A 161 14.10 4.48 -7.43
C ILE A 161 13.66 5.94 -7.51
N ASP A 162 14.59 6.81 -7.95
CA ASP A 162 14.34 8.25 -8.09
C ASP A 162 13.90 8.56 -9.52
N LEU A 163 12.63 8.98 -9.64
CA LEU A 163 11.99 9.31 -10.92
C LEU A 163 12.20 10.78 -11.33
N ARG A 164 12.92 11.56 -10.52
CA ARG A 164 13.17 12.97 -10.79
C ARG A 164 14.12 13.17 -11.96
N THR A 165 13.94 14.28 -12.67
CA THR A 165 14.84 14.68 -13.74
C THR A 165 16.25 14.98 -13.22
N ASN A 166 17.23 14.99 -14.08
CA ASN A 166 18.61 15.34 -13.73
C ASN A 166 18.70 16.74 -13.09
N GLN A 167 17.91 17.69 -13.59
CA GLN A 167 17.89 19.05 -13.02
C GLN A 167 17.35 19.08 -11.59
N GLU A 168 16.27 18.34 -11.31
CA GLU A 168 15.70 18.24 -9.97
C GLU A 168 16.67 17.59 -8.97
N THR A 169 17.36 16.53 -9.39
CA THR A 169 18.34 15.81 -8.53
C THR A 169 19.62 16.62 -8.29
N LEU A 170 20.07 17.43 -9.26
CA LEU A 170 21.20 18.34 -9.06
C LEU A 170 20.86 19.46 -8.07
N THR A 171 19.62 19.97 -8.11
CA THR A 171 19.17 21.04 -7.21
C THR A 171 18.90 20.54 -5.80
N ALA A 172 18.35 19.33 -5.66
CA ALA A 172 17.92 18.73 -4.41
C ALA A 172 18.34 17.25 -4.32
N PRO A 173 19.65 16.97 -4.13
CA PRO A 173 20.16 15.60 -4.09
C PRO A 173 19.61 14.80 -2.91
N ILE A 174 19.41 13.48 -3.11
CA ILE A 174 19.03 12.56 -2.02
C ILE A 174 20.16 12.52 -0.99
N LYS A 175 19.82 12.69 0.29
CA LYS A 175 20.79 12.67 1.41
C LYS A 175 20.93 11.30 2.09
N TYR A 176 20.05 10.33 1.77
CA TYR A 176 20.12 9.00 2.32
C TYR A 176 21.14 8.14 1.56
N THR A 177 22.17 7.66 2.26
CA THR A 177 23.33 6.99 1.63
C THR A 177 23.40 5.48 1.85
N LYS A 178 22.45 4.91 2.63
CA LYS A 178 22.47 3.47 2.96
C LYS A 178 21.72 2.60 1.96
N ALA A 179 21.05 3.18 0.98
CA ALA A 179 20.38 2.47 -0.10
C ALA A 179 21.09 2.67 -1.43
N ASN A 180 20.92 1.71 -2.34
CA ASN A 180 21.30 1.89 -3.73
C ASN A 180 20.32 2.84 -4.41
N ILE A 181 20.81 3.94 -4.98
CA ILE A 181 19.97 4.93 -5.67
C ILE A 181 20.01 4.65 -7.16
N LEU A 182 18.85 4.27 -7.71
CA LEU A 182 18.63 4.08 -9.13
C LEU A 182 17.89 5.29 -9.69
N GLN A 183 18.61 6.19 -10.34
CA GLN A 183 18.00 7.33 -11.01
C GLN A 183 17.46 6.90 -12.37
N ILE A 184 16.14 6.94 -12.54
CA ILE A 184 15.44 6.64 -13.81
C ILE A 184 14.52 7.84 -14.08
N PRO A 185 15.03 8.89 -14.76
CA PRO A 185 14.32 10.14 -14.87
C PRO A 185 13.09 10.01 -15.78
N ILE A 186 11.95 10.47 -15.29
CA ILE A 186 10.70 10.62 -16.03
C ILE A 186 10.51 12.10 -16.32
N SER A 187 10.42 12.45 -17.60
CA SER A 187 10.17 13.82 -18.04
C SER A 187 8.81 14.31 -17.55
N VAL A 188 8.74 15.56 -17.11
CA VAL A 188 7.50 16.23 -16.67
C VAL A 188 6.95 17.21 -17.71
N GLY A 189 7.51 17.21 -18.91
CA GLY A 189 7.01 17.99 -20.03
C GLY A 189 6.81 19.47 -19.71
N LYS A 190 5.68 20.00 -20.18
CA LYS A 190 5.35 21.43 -20.04
C LYS A 190 4.95 21.85 -18.61
N ILE A 191 4.62 20.90 -17.74
CA ILE A 191 4.22 21.24 -16.37
C ILE A 191 5.39 21.79 -15.55
N ALA A 192 6.64 21.51 -15.97
CA ALA A 192 7.82 22.12 -15.36
C ALA A 192 7.74 23.66 -15.32
N ASP A 193 7.11 24.27 -16.31
CA ASP A 193 6.96 25.73 -16.44
C ASP A 193 5.71 26.27 -15.73
N ALA A 194 4.83 25.40 -15.20
CA ALA A 194 3.57 25.81 -14.63
C ALA A 194 3.73 26.83 -13.48
N PRO A 195 4.64 26.65 -12.50
CA PRO A 195 4.83 27.64 -11.42
C PRO A 195 5.18 29.03 -11.95
N GLN A 196 6.08 29.13 -12.93
CA GLN A 196 6.47 30.38 -13.53
C GLN A 196 5.30 31.05 -14.27
N ARG A 197 4.48 30.28 -14.96
CA ARG A 197 3.28 30.78 -15.66
C ARG A 197 2.22 31.29 -14.71
N VAL A 198 2.09 30.67 -13.52
CA VAL A 198 1.21 31.17 -12.45
C VAL A 198 1.71 32.52 -11.94
N ILE A 199 3.01 32.65 -11.64
CA ILE A 199 3.63 33.89 -11.15
C ILE A 199 3.43 35.02 -12.17
N GLU A 200 3.56 34.73 -13.45
CA GLU A 200 3.43 35.68 -14.54
C GLU A 200 1.97 35.97 -14.94
N GLY A 201 0.99 35.38 -14.24
CA GLY A 201 -0.43 35.52 -14.54
C GLY A 201 -0.86 34.96 -15.89
N ARG A 202 -0.06 34.09 -16.49
CA ARG A 202 -0.31 33.44 -17.78
C ARG A 202 -1.09 32.13 -17.69
N MET A 203 -1.39 31.65 -16.46
CA MET A 203 -2.21 30.48 -16.22
C MET A 203 -3.61 30.89 -15.77
N ARG A 204 -4.65 30.44 -16.48
CA ARG A 204 -6.05 30.71 -16.19
C ARG A 204 -6.66 29.60 -15.34
N LYS A 205 -7.82 29.88 -14.73
CA LYS A 205 -8.60 28.84 -14.04
C LYS A 205 -8.99 27.74 -15.03
N GLY A 206 -8.61 26.50 -14.72
CA GLY A 206 -8.83 25.33 -15.59
C GLY A 206 -7.61 24.91 -16.41
N ASP A 207 -6.67 25.81 -16.72
CA ASP A 207 -5.46 25.46 -17.48
C ASP A 207 -4.63 24.37 -16.75
N ALA A 208 -4.61 24.39 -15.41
CA ALA A 208 -3.90 23.39 -14.62
C ALA A 208 -4.41 21.96 -14.89
N GLY A 209 -5.73 21.78 -15.05
CA GLY A 209 -6.29 20.47 -15.40
C GLY A 209 -5.80 19.99 -16.78
N VAL A 210 -5.84 20.86 -17.77
CA VAL A 210 -5.36 20.54 -19.12
C VAL A 210 -3.87 20.21 -19.11
N TYR A 211 -3.05 20.98 -18.37
CA TYR A 211 -1.61 20.66 -18.22
C TYR A 211 -1.37 19.31 -17.57
N MET A 212 -2.15 18.95 -16.56
CA MET A 212 -2.05 17.67 -15.91
C MET A 212 -2.47 16.51 -16.81
N GLU A 213 -3.55 16.68 -17.59
CA GLU A 213 -3.98 15.69 -18.58
C GLU A 213 -2.90 15.45 -19.64
N ASP A 214 -2.32 16.54 -20.19
CA ASP A 214 -1.21 16.48 -21.14
C ASP A 214 0.00 15.74 -20.54
N GLU A 215 0.36 16.01 -19.27
CA GLU A 215 1.46 15.34 -18.59
C GLU A 215 1.25 13.84 -18.47
N TYR A 216 0.07 13.42 -18.04
CA TYR A 216 -0.24 11.99 -17.93
C TYR A 216 -0.27 11.28 -19.28
N LEU A 217 -0.68 11.97 -20.37
CA LEU A 217 -0.54 11.46 -21.74
C LEU A 217 0.94 11.29 -22.12
N GLN A 218 1.80 12.27 -21.78
CA GLN A 218 3.24 12.18 -22.05
C GLN A 218 3.92 11.07 -21.25
N PHE A 219 3.44 10.70 -20.04
CA PHE A 219 3.96 9.51 -19.36
C PHE A 219 3.79 8.26 -20.21
N VAL A 220 2.66 8.13 -20.91
CA VAL A 220 2.39 6.98 -21.76
C VAL A 220 3.13 7.05 -23.11
N THR A 221 3.22 8.23 -23.71
CA THR A 221 3.79 8.36 -25.06
C THR A 221 5.31 8.48 -25.07
N ASP A 222 5.87 9.26 -24.13
CA ASP A 222 7.27 9.67 -24.19
C ASP A 222 8.16 8.95 -23.18
N ASN A 223 7.58 8.33 -22.14
CA ASN A 223 8.34 7.72 -21.03
C ASN A 223 8.09 6.21 -20.86
N THR A 224 7.50 5.54 -21.86
CA THR A 224 7.20 4.09 -21.79
C THR A 224 8.44 3.26 -21.46
N ASP A 225 9.57 3.54 -22.12
CA ASP A 225 10.83 2.81 -21.92
C ASP A 225 11.39 3.00 -20.50
N GLN A 226 11.24 4.21 -19.94
CA GLN A 226 11.68 4.51 -18.58
C GLN A 226 10.82 3.77 -17.56
N PHE A 227 9.50 3.78 -17.73
CA PHE A 227 8.61 3.01 -16.86
C PHE A 227 8.86 1.51 -16.98
N ALA A 228 9.14 0.98 -18.17
CA ALA A 228 9.52 -0.42 -18.34
C ALA A 228 10.79 -0.76 -17.55
N LYS A 229 11.85 0.07 -17.65
CA LYS A 229 13.09 -0.10 -16.86
C LYS A 229 12.84 -0.08 -15.35
N VAL A 230 11.91 0.76 -14.88
CA VAL A 230 11.53 0.78 -13.47
C VAL A 230 10.82 -0.51 -13.10
N LEU A 231 9.87 -0.98 -13.90
CA LEU A 231 9.14 -2.22 -13.63
C LEU A 231 10.05 -3.46 -13.62
N GLU A 232 11.11 -3.49 -14.41
CA GLU A 232 12.14 -4.54 -14.37
C GLU A 232 12.81 -4.63 -12.99
N GLN A 233 12.98 -3.50 -12.27
CA GLN A 233 13.63 -3.51 -10.96
C GLN A 233 12.83 -4.29 -9.90
N PHE A 234 11.53 -4.40 -10.07
CA PHE A 234 10.67 -5.19 -9.16
C PHE A 234 10.79 -6.71 -9.36
N GLN A 235 11.46 -7.17 -10.42
CA GLN A 235 11.71 -8.59 -10.66
C GLN A 235 12.95 -9.10 -9.92
N ASN A 236 13.82 -8.21 -9.44
CA ASN A 236 15.01 -8.57 -8.69
C ASN A 236 14.72 -8.55 -7.18
N GLU A 237 14.74 -9.73 -6.56
CA GLU A 237 14.49 -9.89 -5.11
C GLU A 237 15.53 -9.16 -4.24
N ASP A 238 16.76 -8.97 -4.72
CA ASP A 238 17.82 -8.28 -3.98
C ASP A 238 17.55 -6.79 -3.81
N ASN A 239 16.70 -6.19 -4.65
CA ASN A 239 16.34 -4.78 -4.57
C ASN A 239 15.42 -4.44 -3.40
N TYR A 240 14.72 -5.42 -2.81
CA TYR A 240 13.72 -5.17 -1.77
C TYR A 240 14.30 -5.00 -0.37
N PRO A 241 13.73 -4.11 0.46
CA PRO A 241 12.59 -3.22 0.18
C PRO A 241 12.94 -2.07 -0.77
N ILE A 242 11.99 -1.70 -1.66
CA ILE A 242 12.12 -0.65 -2.66
C ILE A 242 11.33 0.58 -2.22
N LEU A 243 11.94 1.76 -2.33
CA LEU A 243 11.27 3.06 -2.19
C LEU A 243 11.21 3.78 -3.54
N ILE A 244 10.01 4.07 -4.03
CA ILE A 244 9.78 4.86 -5.24
C ILE A 244 9.61 6.32 -4.85
N SER A 245 10.37 7.22 -5.47
CA SER A 245 10.35 8.64 -5.14
C SER A 245 10.29 9.52 -6.39
N CYS A 246 9.60 10.64 -6.28
CA CYS A 246 9.71 11.79 -7.19
C CYS A 246 9.60 13.07 -6.35
N SER A 247 9.40 14.25 -6.93
CA SER A 247 9.40 15.50 -6.16
C SER A 247 8.31 15.56 -5.10
N TYR A 248 7.07 15.17 -5.42
CA TYR A 248 5.92 15.17 -4.50
C TYR A 248 5.40 13.77 -4.15
N GLY A 249 5.95 12.72 -4.75
CA GLY A 249 5.44 11.36 -4.58
C GLY A 249 4.02 11.14 -5.11
N LYS A 250 3.48 12.06 -5.92
CA LYS A 250 2.10 12.09 -6.38
C LYS A 250 1.95 11.62 -7.82
N ASP A 251 2.47 12.35 -8.79
CA ASP A 251 2.17 12.14 -10.21
C ASP A 251 3.01 11.01 -10.83
N ARG A 252 4.31 11.18 -11.02
CA ARG A 252 5.21 10.13 -11.55
C ARG A 252 5.17 8.87 -10.71
N THR A 253 5.33 9.02 -9.41
CA THR A 253 5.25 7.92 -8.44
C THR A 253 3.85 7.30 -8.42
N GLY A 254 2.79 8.11 -8.50
CA GLY A 254 1.40 7.64 -8.54
C GLY A 254 1.08 6.84 -9.79
N PHE A 255 1.53 7.32 -10.95
CA PHE A 255 1.36 6.62 -12.23
C PHE A 255 2.09 5.26 -12.22
N LEU A 256 3.37 5.24 -11.79
CA LEU A 256 4.11 3.99 -11.65
C LEU A 256 3.45 3.03 -10.66
N THR A 257 2.99 3.55 -9.51
CA THR A 257 2.26 2.75 -8.51
C THR A 257 1.00 2.14 -9.11
N ALA A 258 0.23 2.91 -9.89
CA ALA A 258 -0.97 2.41 -10.55
C ALA A 258 -0.64 1.28 -11.54
N MET A 259 0.44 1.43 -12.34
CA MET A 259 0.91 0.37 -13.23
C MET A 259 1.31 -0.90 -12.46
N LEU A 260 2.07 -0.74 -11.37
CA LEU A 260 2.52 -1.86 -10.55
C LEU A 260 1.33 -2.61 -9.92
N LEU A 261 0.40 -1.87 -9.32
CA LEU A 261 -0.79 -2.46 -8.69
C LEU A 261 -1.70 -3.12 -9.74
N ALA A 262 -1.85 -2.53 -10.93
CA ALA A 262 -2.58 -3.13 -12.03
C ALA A 262 -1.93 -4.43 -12.52
N ALA A 263 -0.59 -4.47 -12.62
CA ALA A 263 0.16 -5.68 -12.97
C ALA A 263 0.03 -6.80 -11.91
N LEU A 264 -0.27 -6.43 -10.66
CA LEU A 264 -0.56 -7.34 -9.55
C LEU A 264 -2.06 -7.70 -9.45
N ASP A 265 -2.87 -7.33 -10.45
CA ASP A 265 -4.30 -7.61 -10.52
C ASP A 265 -5.12 -7.00 -9.36
N ILE A 266 -4.67 -5.83 -8.86
CA ILE A 266 -5.41 -5.06 -7.86
C ILE A 266 -6.59 -4.35 -8.53
N PRO A 267 -7.81 -4.39 -7.91
CA PRO A 267 -8.99 -3.71 -8.45
C PRO A 267 -8.77 -2.21 -8.69
N ARG A 268 -9.37 -1.69 -9.76
CA ARG A 268 -9.18 -0.29 -10.20
C ARG A 268 -9.60 0.73 -9.14
N ASP A 269 -10.65 0.45 -8.39
CA ASP A 269 -11.12 1.29 -7.29
C ASP A 269 -10.08 1.42 -6.16
N ALA A 270 -9.43 0.30 -5.78
CA ALA A 270 -8.35 0.31 -4.80
C ALA A 270 -7.10 1.06 -5.32
N ILE A 271 -6.78 0.96 -6.61
CA ILE A 271 -5.70 1.75 -7.25
C ILE A 271 -6.03 3.23 -7.20
N MET A 272 -7.27 3.59 -7.51
CA MET A 272 -7.73 4.99 -7.46
C MET A 272 -7.72 5.54 -6.03
N GLU A 273 -8.12 4.73 -5.05
CA GLU A 273 -8.06 5.09 -3.64
C GLU A 273 -6.63 5.39 -3.19
N ASP A 274 -5.64 4.53 -3.56
CA ASP A 274 -4.24 4.82 -3.26
C ASP A 274 -3.81 6.17 -3.87
N TYR A 275 -4.14 6.43 -5.13
CA TYR A 275 -3.78 7.70 -5.77
C TYR A 275 -4.39 8.91 -5.04
N LEU A 276 -5.68 8.85 -4.74
CA LEU A 276 -6.41 9.93 -4.06
C LEU A 276 -5.95 10.16 -2.62
N THR A 277 -5.39 9.15 -1.96
CA THR A 277 -4.78 9.27 -0.63
C THR A 277 -3.65 10.31 -0.61
N SER A 278 -3.02 10.59 -1.76
CA SER A 278 -2.02 11.67 -1.88
C SER A 278 -2.56 13.07 -1.57
N ASN A 279 -3.89 13.26 -1.51
CA ASN A 279 -4.50 14.54 -1.11
C ASN A 279 -4.56 14.75 0.41
N GLN A 280 -4.18 13.72 1.18
CA GLN A 280 -4.18 13.74 2.65
C GLN A 280 -2.80 14.02 3.24
N TYR A 281 -1.76 14.05 2.38
CA TYR A 281 -0.35 14.25 2.74
C TYR A 281 0.24 15.56 2.24
#